data_6f97af5e4dbe937d1d0a6bb308c0f82c
#
_entry.id   6f97af5e4dbe937d1d0a6bb308c0f82c
#
_cell.length_a   1.000
_cell.length_b   1.000
_cell.length_c   1.000
_cell.angle_alpha   90.00
_cell.angle_beta   90.00
_cell.angle_gamma   90.00
#
_symmetry.space_group_name_H-M   'P 1'
#
loop_
_entity.id
_entity.type
_entity.pdbx_description
1 polymer ?
#
loop_
_entity_poly.entity_id
_entity_poly.type
_entity_poly.pdbx_seq_one_letter_code
_entity_poly.pdbx_strand_id
1 'polypeptide(L)'
;MSKINIKEIIEEARDYGWKLISDSYKNLDEELIWECNEGHRVYAPYRKIRGKYICPVCEKNKYKEMSSKIVIKKPGIRRILALDQSTHLTGYSIFDNEELITYGIFETQHADEIARDHEVKVWLVSMLNNWEPDYIGIEGIQYQQQIYRIWNNWKCICRKYPRYVLKYEYSPSARI
;
A
#
# COMPACT_ATOMS: atom_id res chain seq x y z
N MET A 1 -14.66 23.37 -22.68
CA MET A 1 -13.80 22.31 -22.17
C MET A 1 -12.63 22.15 -23.11
N SER A 2 -11.41 22.46 -22.68
CA SER A 2 -10.20 22.31 -23.51
C SER A 2 -9.98 20.82 -23.78
N LYS A 3 -9.80 20.46 -25.07
CA LYS A 3 -9.38 19.11 -25.44
C LYS A 3 -7.93 18.92 -24.94
N ILE A 4 -7.73 18.04 -23.99
CA ILE A 4 -6.37 17.64 -23.56
C ILE A 4 -5.71 16.95 -24.76
N ASN A 5 -4.49 17.38 -25.08
CA ASN A 5 -3.74 16.84 -26.21
C ASN A 5 -3.25 15.43 -25.86
N ILE A 6 -3.30 14.49 -26.79
CA ILE A 6 -2.81 13.12 -26.62
C ILE A 6 -1.33 13.09 -26.16
N LYS A 7 -0.51 14.05 -26.58
CA LYS A 7 0.89 14.16 -26.16
C LYS A 7 1.03 14.42 -24.65
N GLU A 8 0.19 15.33 -24.12
CA GLU A 8 0.16 15.64 -22.69
C GLU A 8 -0.28 14.41 -21.86
N ILE A 9 -1.25 13.66 -22.38
CA ILE A 9 -1.72 12.42 -21.76
C ILE A 9 -0.61 11.37 -21.70
N ILE A 10 0.17 11.22 -22.81
CA ILE A 10 1.28 10.27 -22.88
C ILE A 10 2.39 10.63 -21.90
N GLU A 11 2.74 11.92 -21.82
CA GLU A 11 3.78 12.41 -20.91
C GLU A 11 3.35 12.24 -19.46
N GLU A 12 2.15 12.68 -19.09
CA GLU A 12 1.62 12.53 -17.73
C GLU A 12 1.49 11.06 -17.34
N ALA A 13 0.99 10.18 -18.22
CA ALA A 13 0.87 8.76 -17.94
C ALA A 13 2.23 8.07 -17.73
N ARG A 14 3.27 8.52 -18.43
CA ARG A 14 4.63 8.00 -18.27
C ARG A 14 5.18 8.28 -16.88
N ASP A 15 4.89 9.43 -16.30
CA ASP A 15 5.31 9.78 -14.93
C ASP A 15 4.71 8.82 -13.89
N TYR A 16 3.57 8.20 -14.20
CA TYR A 16 2.91 7.17 -13.38
C TYR A 16 3.31 5.74 -13.76
N GLY A 17 4.28 5.57 -14.68
CA GLY A 17 4.73 4.24 -15.11
C GLY A 17 3.82 3.56 -16.12
N TRP A 18 3.03 4.35 -16.89
CA TRP A 18 2.14 3.83 -17.93
C TRP A 18 2.57 4.24 -19.32
N LYS A 19 2.46 3.31 -20.26
CA LYS A 19 2.65 3.52 -21.68
C LYS A 19 1.32 3.35 -22.40
N LEU A 20 0.92 4.35 -23.18
CA LEU A 20 -0.23 4.23 -24.07
C LEU A 20 0.12 3.34 -25.27
N ILE A 21 -0.69 2.32 -25.50
CA ILE A 21 -0.54 1.36 -26.62
C ILE A 21 -1.56 1.68 -27.74
N SER A 22 -2.72 2.24 -27.41
CA SER A 22 -3.72 2.63 -28.42
C SER A 22 -3.18 3.72 -29.34
N ASP A 23 -3.45 3.58 -30.64
CA ASP A 23 -2.99 4.50 -31.70
C ASP A 23 -3.85 5.77 -31.83
N SER A 24 -5.03 5.77 -31.22
CA SER A 24 -5.98 6.88 -31.31
C SER A 24 -6.57 7.24 -29.94
N TYR A 25 -6.97 8.49 -29.80
CA TYR A 25 -7.62 9.06 -28.63
C TYR A 25 -8.68 10.06 -29.06
N LYS A 26 -9.89 9.90 -28.59
CA LYS A 26 -11.02 10.79 -28.90
C LYS A 26 -11.41 11.67 -27.72
N ASN A 27 -11.46 11.10 -26.52
CA ASN A 27 -11.84 11.81 -25.29
C ASN A 27 -11.38 11.05 -24.03
N LEU A 28 -11.53 11.69 -22.86
CA LEU A 28 -11.08 11.17 -21.56
C LEU A 28 -11.81 9.91 -21.09
N ASP A 29 -12.97 9.61 -21.68
CA ASP A 29 -13.83 8.48 -21.30
C ASP A 29 -13.67 7.28 -22.23
N GLU A 30 -12.91 7.43 -23.32
CA GLU A 30 -12.62 6.34 -24.24
C GLU A 30 -11.75 5.28 -23.56
N GLU A 31 -12.11 4.01 -23.71
CA GLU A 31 -11.29 2.90 -23.25
C GLU A 31 -10.05 2.78 -24.13
N LEU A 32 -8.90 2.92 -23.50
CA LEU A 32 -7.58 2.85 -24.11
C LEU A 32 -6.81 1.66 -23.55
N ILE A 33 -5.83 1.19 -24.31
CA ILE A 33 -4.92 0.14 -23.88
C ILE A 33 -3.68 0.78 -23.29
N TRP A 34 -3.42 0.48 -22.03
CA TRP A 34 -2.26 0.91 -21.26
C TRP A 34 -1.37 -0.25 -20.91
N GLU A 35 -0.08 -0.07 -20.97
CA GLU A 35 0.92 -1.04 -20.56
C GLU A 35 1.73 -0.47 -19.39
N CYS A 36 1.83 -1.23 -18.30
CA CYS A 36 2.67 -0.84 -17.16
C CYS A 36 4.13 -1.25 -17.39
N ASN A 37 5.04 -0.82 -16.50
CA ASN A 37 6.47 -1.14 -16.58
C ASN A 37 6.77 -2.67 -16.59
N GLU A 38 5.87 -3.48 -15.99
CA GLU A 38 5.96 -4.94 -15.98
C GLU A 38 5.31 -5.61 -17.21
N GLY A 39 4.92 -4.83 -18.21
CA GLY A 39 4.33 -5.34 -19.46
C GLY A 39 2.87 -5.77 -19.38
N HIS A 40 2.18 -5.56 -18.25
CA HIS A 40 0.76 -5.89 -18.16
C HIS A 40 -0.10 -4.88 -18.90
N ARG A 41 -1.06 -5.37 -19.67
CA ARG A 41 -2.01 -4.53 -20.42
C ARG A 41 -3.32 -4.35 -19.66
N VAL A 42 -3.76 -3.11 -19.54
CA VAL A 42 -4.99 -2.70 -18.85
C VAL A 42 -5.86 -1.89 -19.80
N TYR A 43 -7.15 -2.23 -19.85
CA TYR A 43 -8.16 -1.52 -20.63
C TYR A 43 -8.88 -0.54 -19.70
N ALA A 44 -8.66 0.75 -19.89
CA ALA A 44 -9.27 1.76 -19.05
C ALA A 44 -9.28 3.14 -19.74
N PRO A 45 -10.27 4.00 -19.44
CA PRO A 45 -10.20 5.40 -19.83
C PRO A 45 -9.10 6.13 -19.06
N TYR A 46 -8.49 7.15 -19.70
CA TYR A 46 -7.38 7.89 -19.11
C TYR A 46 -7.66 8.41 -17.70
N ARG A 47 -8.87 8.90 -17.41
CA ARG A 47 -9.26 9.37 -16.08
C ARG A 47 -9.09 8.32 -14.97
N LYS A 48 -9.09 7.01 -15.30
CA LYS A 48 -8.85 5.92 -14.36
C LYS A 48 -7.38 5.57 -14.20
N ILE A 49 -6.56 5.96 -15.16
CA ILE A 49 -5.09 5.75 -15.15
C ILE A 49 -4.39 6.93 -14.48
N ARG A 50 -4.91 8.13 -14.70
CA ARG A 50 -4.36 9.36 -14.15
C ARG A 50 -4.20 9.29 -12.64
N GLY A 51 -2.99 9.55 -12.15
CA GLY A 51 -2.65 9.48 -10.73
C GLY A 51 -2.60 8.06 -10.13
N LYS A 52 -2.61 7.01 -10.95
CA LYS A 52 -2.43 5.63 -10.49
C LYS A 52 -1.06 5.11 -10.82
N TYR A 53 -0.27 4.87 -9.80
CA TYR A 53 1.11 4.36 -9.89
C TYR A 53 1.17 2.82 -9.90
N ILE A 54 0.07 2.13 -9.59
CA ILE A 54 0.05 0.68 -9.45
C ILE A 54 -0.91 0.07 -10.46
N CYS A 55 -0.37 -0.85 -11.26
CA CYS A 55 -1.14 -1.69 -12.16
C CYS A 55 -1.98 -2.70 -11.35
N PRO A 56 -3.29 -2.86 -11.63
CA PRO A 56 -4.14 -3.82 -10.91
C PRO A 56 -3.64 -5.27 -10.99
N VAL A 57 -2.95 -5.63 -12.08
CA VAL A 57 -2.37 -6.97 -12.25
C VAL A 57 -1.13 -7.13 -11.40
N CYS A 58 -0.23 -6.12 -11.38
CA CYS A 58 0.94 -6.10 -10.50
C CYS A 58 0.53 -6.17 -9.03
N GLU A 59 -0.47 -5.39 -8.65
CA GLU A 59 -1.04 -5.39 -7.32
C GLU A 59 -1.52 -6.79 -6.92
N LYS A 60 -2.33 -7.41 -7.76
CA LYS A 60 -2.85 -8.77 -7.52
C LYS A 60 -1.73 -9.82 -7.44
N ASN A 61 -0.71 -9.73 -8.30
CA ASN A 61 0.42 -10.67 -8.28
C ASN A 61 1.26 -10.51 -7.01
N LYS A 62 1.54 -9.27 -6.60
CA LYS A 62 2.25 -8.96 -5.34
C LYS A 62 1.55 -9.59 -4.13
N TYR A 63 0.21 -9.52 -4.08
CA TYR A 63 -0.56 -10.16 -3.00
C TYR A 63 -0.55 -11.68 -3.06
N LYS A 64 -0.55 -12.26 -4.26
CA LYS A 64 -0.48 -13.70 -4.43
C LYS A 64 0.86 -14.25 -3.92
N GLU A 65 1.97 -13.58 -4.17
CA GLU A 65 3.29 -13.95 -3.65
C GLU A 65 3.36 -13.83 -2.13
N MET A 66 2.81 -12.75 -1.56
CA MET A 66 2.73 -12.58 -0.10
C MET A 66 1.88 -13.68 0.53
N SER A 67 0.73 -14.04 -0.07
CA SER A 67 -0.16 -15.06 0.47
C SER A 67 0.43 -16.47 0.45
N SER A 68 1.38 -16.76 -0.42
CA SER A 68 2.02 -18.09 -0.50
C SER A 68 2.92 -18.44 0.70
N LYS A 69 3.29 -17.44 1.52
CA LYS A 69 4.16 -17.61 2.70
C LYS A 69 3.40 -17.52 4.02
N ILE A 70 2.07 -17.46 3.98
CA ILE A 70 1.25 -17.26 5.16
C ILE A 70 1.15 -18.55 5.97
N VAL A 71 1.41 -18.43 7.26
CA VAL A 71 1.19 -19.50 8.23
C VAL A 71 -0.22 -19.38 8.81
N ILE A 72 -1.05 -20.40 8.60
CA ILE A 72 -2.42 -20.42 9.12
C ILE A 72 -2.38 -20.38 10.66
N LYS A 73 -3.09 -19.43 11.24
CA LYS A 73 -3.20 -19.28 12.69
C LYS A 73 -3.98 -20.45 13.28
N LYS A 74 -3.38 -21.14 14.25
CA LYS A 74 -4.05 -22.23 14.98
C LYS A 74 -5.03 -21.68 16.03
N PRO A 75 -6.11 -22.38 16.35
CA PRO A 75 -7.01 -21.99 17.43
C PRO A 75 -6.27 -21.82 18.77
N GLY A 76 -6.61 -20.78 19.52
CA GLY A 76 -5.99 -20.46 20.81
C GLY A 76 -4.66 -19.71 20.73
N ILE A 77 -4.09 -19.52 19.55
CA ILE A 77 -2.90 -18.70 19.34
C ILE A 77 -3.29 -17.22 19.30
N ARG A 78 -2.51 -16.40 20.02
CA ARG A 78 -2.58 -14.94 19.99
C ARG A 78 -1.54 -14.41 19.01
N ARG A 79 -1.99 -13.86 17.89
CA ARG A 79 -1.11 -13.31 16.84
C ARG A 79 -0.96 -11.82 16.96
N ILE A 80 0.27 -11.35 16.88
CA ILE A 80 0.64 -9.95 16.95
C ILE A 80 1.34 -9.55 15.64
N LEU A 81 0.90 -8.46 15.02
CA LEU A 81 1.63 -7.75 13.97
C LEU A 81 2.30 -6.54 14.59
N ALA A 82 3.63 -6.51 14.61
CA ALA A 82 4.40 -5.36 15.04
C ALA A 82 4.95 -4.61 13.82
N LEU A 83 4.96 -3.28 13.88
CA LEU A 83 5.30 -2.38 12.79
C LEU A 83 6.21 -1.26 13.27
N ASP A 84 7.29 -1.08 12.54
CA ASP A 84 8.20 0.06 12.63
C ASP A 84 8.10 0.85 11.32
N GLN A 85 7.57 2.07 11.40
CA GLN A 85 7.23 2.84 10.21
C GLN A 85 8.17 4.03 10.00
N SER A 86 8.60 4.17 8.75
CA SER A 86 9.21 5.39 8.22
C SER A 86 8.46 5.88 6.98
N THR A 87 8.92 6.96 6.38
CA THR A 87 8.26 7.55 5.19
C THR A 87 8.32 6.68 3.94
N HIS A 88 9.31 5.81 3.82
CA HIS A 88 9.54 4.95 2.65
C HIS A 88 9.57 3.47 2.98
N LEU A 89 9.92 3.12 4.20
CA LEU A 89 10.11 1.76 4.66
C LEU A 89 9.19 1.48 5.84
N THR A 90 8.61 0.30 5.86
CA THR A 90 7.88 -0.22 7.02
C THR A 90 8.46 -1.58 7.37
N GLY A 91 9.17 -1.64 8.48
CA GLY A 91 9.56 -2.90 9.09
C GLY A 91 8.33 -3.59 9.67
N TYR A 92 8.23 -4.91 9.53
CA TYR A 92 7.16 -5.67 10.16
C TYR A 92 7.67 -6.98 10.74
N SER A 93 6.99 -7.45 11.78
CA SER A 93 7.18 -8.79 12.33
C SER A 93 5.83 -9.37 12.79
N ILE A 94 5.70 -10.68 12.65
CA ILE A 94 4.52 -11.44 13.06
C ILE A 94 4.95 -12.43 14.15
N PHE A 95 4.25 -12.38 15.25
CA PHE A 95 4.45 -13.30 16.39
C PHE A 95 3.17 -14.11 16.63
N ASP A 96 3.35 -15.39 16.95
CA ASP A 96 2.32 -16.24 17.51
C ASP A 96 2.68 -16.49 18.98
N ASN A 97 1.93 -15.88 19.91
CA ASN A 97 2.29 -15.77 21.33
C ASN A 97 3.66 -15.06 21.47
N GLU A 98 4.71 -15.79 21.84
CA GLU A 98 6.10 -15.29 22.02
C GLU A 98 7.02 -15.76 20.89
N GLU A 99 6.53 -16.57 19.95
CA GLU A 99 7.32 -17.10 18.85
C GLU A 99 7.29 -16.16 17.64
N LEU A 100 8.46 -15.79 17.14
CA LEU A 100 8.60 -15.03 15.89
C LEU A 100 8.32 -15.95 14.69
N ILE A 101 7.25 -15.68 13.96
CA ILE A 101 6.84 -16.48 12.79
C ILE A 101 7.51 -15.96 11.52
N THR A 102 7.52 -14.64 11.32
CA THR A 102 8.15 -14.01 10.16
C THR A 102 8.43 -12.53 10.43
N TYR A 103 9.33 -11.98 9.64
CA TYR A 103 9.61 -10.55 9.62
C TYR A 103 10.03 -10.12 8.22
N GLY A 104 10.00 -8.83 7.96
CA GLY A 104 10.45 -8.28 6.69
C GLY A 104 10.33 -6.76 6.64
N ILE A 105 10.57 -6.24 5.46
CA ILE A 105 10.48 -4.82 5.16
C ILE A 105 9.54 -4.66 3.97
N PHE A 106 8.62 -3.72 4.09
CA PHE A 106 7.83 -3.22 2.99
C PHE A 106 8.39 -1.85 2.57
N GLU A 107 8.77 -1.74 1.31
CA GLU A 107 9.32 -0.52 0.73
C GLU A 107 8.35 0.04 -0.32
N THR A 108 8.05 1.33 -0.20
CA THR A 108 7.26 2.04 -1.21
C THR A 108 8.16 2.49 -2.35
N GLN A 109 7.71 2.32 -3.58
CA GLN A 109 8.49 2.64 -4.79
C GLN A 109 8.19 4.04 -5.36
N HIS A 110 7.22 4.76 -4.79
CA HIS A 110 6.75 6.02 -5.33
C HIS A 110 7.41 7.25 -4.71
N ALA A 111 7.77 8.21 -5.55
CA ALA A 111 8.24 9.52 -5.10
C ALA A 111 7.09 10.38 -4.54
N ASP A 112 5.88 10.23 -5.08
CA ASP A 112 4.69 10.96 -4.66
C ASP A 112 4.15 10.45 -3.33
N GLU A 113 3.88 11.37 -2.40
CA GLU A 113 3.43 11.06 -1.03
C GLU A 113 2.05 10.37 -1.00
N ILE A 114 1.11 10.83 -1.83
CA ILE A 114 -0.26 10.28 -1.86
C ILE A 114 -0.24 8.86 -2.39
N ALA A 115 0.61 8.60 -3.39
CA ALA A 115 0.79 7.26 -3.94
C ALA A 115 1.42 6.31 -2.91
N ARG A 116 2.43 6.78 -2.14
CA ARG A 116 3.02 6.00 -1.04
C ARG A 116 1.98 5.64 0.02
N ASP A 117 1.20 6.62 0.46
CA ASP A 117 0.13 6.39 1.45
C ASP A 117 -0.87 5.34 0.97
N HIS A 118 -1.24 5.40 -0.31
CA HIS A 118 -2.13 4.42 -0.91
C HIS A 118 -1.49 3.03 -0.92
N GLU A 119 -0.22 2.92 -1.32
CA GLU A 119 0.52 1.67 -1.38
C GLU A 119 0.67 1.02 0.01
N VAL A 120 1.05 1.79 1.01
CA VAL A 120 1.12 1.33 2.42
C VAL A 120 -0.24 0.83 2.90
N LYS A 121 -1.31 1.58 2.63
CA LYS A 121 -2.67 1.21 3.03
C LYS A 121 -3.12 -0.11 2.41
N VAL A 122 -2.87 -0.29 1.13
CA VAL A 122 -3.24 -1.50 0.40
C VAL A 122 -2.45 -2.70 0.93
N TRP A 123 -1.13 -2.54 1.11
CA TRP A 123 -0.28 -3.57 1.71
C TRP A 123 -0.74 -3.95 3.10
N LEU A 124 -1.05 -2.97 3.95
CA LEU A 124 -1.52 -3.22 5.31
C LEU A 124 -2.84 -4.00 5.34
N VAL A 125 -3.81 -3.60 4.51
CA VAL A 125 -5.09 -4.33 4.41
C VAL A 125 -4.85 -5.79 4.01
N SER A 126 -3.89 -6.02 3.10
CA SER A 126 -3.49 -7.38 2.73
C SER A 126 -2.87 -8.13 3.93
N MET A 127 -1.97 -7.50 4.68
CA MET A 127 -1.39 -8.09 5.89
C MET A 127 -2.46 -8.49 6.90
N LEU A 128 -3.43 -7.61 7.15
CA LEU A 128 -4.53 -7.88 8.10
C LEU A 128 -5.42 -9.04 7.65
N ASN A 129 -5.75 -9.10 6.38
CA ASN A 129 -6.60 -10.16 5.84
C ASN A 129 -5.90 -11.53 5.78
N ASN A 130 -4.60 -11.51 5.49
CA ASN A 130 -3.83 -12.74 5.30
C ASN A 130 -3.34 -13.34 6.62
N TRP A 131 -2.94 -12.50 7.56
CA TRP A 131 -2.34 -12.94 8.82
C TRP A 131 -3.31 -12.98 9.99
N GLU A 132 -4.44 -12.30 9.89
CA GLU A 132 -5.50 -12.22 10.93
C GLU A 132 -4.94 -11.96 12.33
N PRO A 133 -4.12 -10.88 12.55
CA PRO A 133 -3.57 -10.60 13.86
C PRO A 133 -4.68 -10.26 14.87
N ASP A 134 -4.49 -10.61 16.13
CA ASP A 134 -5.37 -10.19 17.23
C ASP A 134 -4.99 -8.78 17.73
N TYR A 135 -3.71 -8.45 17.60
CA TYR A 135 -3.16 -7.16 18.04
C TYR A 135 -2.23 -6.58 16.97
N ILE A 136 -2.20 -5.25 16.91
CA ILE A 136 -1.24 -4.50 16.09
C ILE A 136 -0.46 -3.60 17.05
N GLY A 137 0.86 -3.79 17.10
CA GLY A 137 1.81 -2.90 17.75
C GLY A 137 2.41 -1.94 16.73
N ILE A 138 2.47 -0.66 17.03
CA ILE A 138 3.11 0.33 16.18
C ILE A 138 4.08 1.12 17.06
N GLU A 139 5.33 1.24 16.59
CA GLU A 139 6.29 2.08 17.29
C GLU A 139 5.82 3.54 17.29
N GLY A 140 5.82 4.16 18.49
CA GLY A 140 5.44 5.55 18.68
C GLY A 140 6.50 6.48 18.10
N ILE A 141 6.22 7.08 16.94
CA ILE A 141 7.15 7.97 16.27
C ILE A 141 7.05 9.37 16.88
N GLN A 142 8.19 9.88 17.37
CA GLN A 142 8.30 11.25 17.83
C GLN A 142 8.37 12.23 16.66
N TYR A 143 7.42 13.17 16.62
CA TYR A 143 7.46 14.45 15.91
C TYR A 143 7.85 14.48 14.42
N GLN A 144 6.92 14.11 13.53
CA GLN A 144 6.87 14.69 12.18
C GLN A 144 5.42 14.84 11.71
N GLN A 145 5.05 15.98 11.16
CA GLN A 145 3.69 16.26 10.65
C GLN A 145 3.18 15.24 9.61
N GLN A 146 4.10 14.61 8.88
CA GLN A 146 3.79 13.57 7.89
C GLN A 146 3.20 12.31 8.51
N ILE A 147 3.61 11.96 9.72
CA ILE A 147 3.19 10.77 10.45
C ILE A 147 1.74 10.87 10.94
N TYR A 148 1.25 12.09 11.18
CA TYR A 148 -0.15 12.32 11.54
C TYR A 148 -1.12 11.85 10.45
N ARG A 149 -0.73 11.89 9.17
CA ARG A 149 -1.52 11.37 8.03
C ARG A 149 -1.54 9.86 7.99
N ILE A 150 -0.37 9.22 8.13
CA ILE A 150 -0.24 7.77 8.22
C ILE A 150 -1.08 7.27 9.40
N TRP A 151 -0.99 7.92 10.55
CA TRP A 151 -1.79 7.66 11.73
C TRP A 151 -3.30 7.76 11.52
N ASN A 152 -3.78 8.77 10.79
CA ASN A 152 -5.20 8.89 10.45
C ASN A 152 -5.66 7.80 9.49
N ASN A 153 -4.81 7.36 8.58
CA ASN A 153 -5.06 6.19 7.73
C ASN A 153 -5.20 4.92 8.57
N TRP A 154 -4.33 4.72 9.57
CA TRP A 154 -4.41 3.60 10.51
C TRP A 154 -5.66 3.64 11.36
N LYS A 155 -6.04 4.77 11.91
CA LYS A 155 -7.32 4.95 12.62
C LYS A 155 -8.51 4.60 11.73
N CYS A 156 -8.47 4.98 10.46
CA CYS A 156 -9.52 4.65 9.51
C CYS A 156 -9.60 3.15 9.25
N ILE A 157 -8.45 2.48 9.10
CA ILE A 157 -8.37 1.02 8.91
C ILE A 157 -8.88 0.31 10.15
N CYS A 158 -8.44 0.70 11.35
CA CYS A 158 -8.89 0.09 12.60
C CYS A 158 -10.39 0.31 12.87
N ARG A 159 -10.97 1.45 12.46
CA ARG A 159 -12.42 1.64 12.50
C ARG A 159 -13.17 0.69 11.55
N LYS A 160 -12.60 0.40 10.40
CA LYS A 160 -13.18 -0.53 9.42
C LYS A 160 -13.02 -2.00 9.86
N TYR A 161 -11.99 -2.28 10.67
CA TYR A 161 -11.69 -3.61 11.20
C TYR A 161 -11.64 -3.57 12.74
N PRO A 162 -12.79 -3.44 13.44
CA PRO A 162 -12.86 -3.19 14.89
C PRO A 162 -12.34 -4.35 15.74
N ARG A 163 -12.07 -5.51 15.14
CA ARG A 163 -11.48 -6.68 15.83
C ARG A 163 -10.01 -6.46 16.22
N TYR A 164 -9.32 -5.45 15.65
CA TYR A 164 -7.93 -5.19 15.95
C TYR A 164 -7.77 -4.12 17.02
N VAL A 165 -6.96 -4.42 18.02
CA VAL A 165 -6.64 -3.48 19.11
C VAL A 165 -5.28 -2.85 18.84
N LEU A 166 -5.25 -1.52 18.71
CA LEU A 166 -4.01 -0.76 18.66
C LEU A 166 -3.44 -0.66 20.07
N LYS A 167 -2.25 -1.18 20.30
CA LYS A 167 -1.47 -0.92 21.50
C LYS A 167 -0.33 0.04 21.13
N TYR A 168 -0.21 1.11 21.92
CA TYR A 168 0.91 2.03 21.85
C TYR A 168 1.85 1.71 22.98
N GLU A 169 3.13 1.56 22.67
CA GLU A 169 4.17 1.73 23.66
C GLU A 169 4.87 3.07 23.38
N TYR A 170 4.63 4.02 24.26
CA TYR A 170 5.41 5.24 24.33
C TYR A 170 6.73 4.90 25.02
N SER A 171 7.83 4.90 24.28
CA SER A 171 9.16 4.80 24.88
C SER A 171 9.64 6.21 25.24
N PRO A 172 9.76 6.57 26.53
CA PRO A 172 10.24 7.89 26.96
C PRO A 172 11.76 8.11 26.81
N SER A 173 12.49 7.18 26.23
CA SER A 173 13.96 7.11 26.38
C SER A 173 14.77 7.66 25.21
N ALA A 174 14.31 8.73 24.55
CA ALA A 174 15.18 9.49 23.65
C ALA A 174 15.16 10.99 24.00
N ARG A 175 15.60 11.33 25.21
CA ARG A 175 16.19 12.64 25.44
C ARG A 175 17.70 12.45 25.39
N ILE A 176 18.33 12.85 24.31
CA ILE A 176 19.72 13.28 24.24
C ILE A 176 19.71 14.66 23.58
#